data_44d60da9a92766ec8223da01c5ae383b
#
_entry.id   44d60da9a92766ec8223da01c5ae383b
#
_cell.length_a   1.000
_cell.length_b   1.000
_cell.length_c   1.000
_cell.angle_alpha   90.00
_cell.angle_beta   90.00
_cell.angle_gamma   90.00
#
_symmetry.space_group_name_H-M   'P 1'
#
loop_
_entity.id
_entity.type
_entity.pdbx_description
1 polymer ?
#
loop_
_entity_poly.entity_id
_entity_poly.type
_entity_poly.pdbx_seq_one_letter_code
_entity_poly.pdbx_strand_id
1 'polypeptide(L)'
;MHHLVLPTFRLHRPNRSLGLASGYLNYAVGGHGLETVANTVLAARRRFDGVVQLAPFTCMPEIVAASILPRVSKGEGISVLTLFLDEHTGEAGLVTRLEAFVDMLLRQQRQRRQGHGILSWA
;
A
#
# COMPACT_ATOMS: atom_id res chain seq x y z
N MET A 1 -7.68 9.62 14.22
CA MET A 1 -8.59 8.88 13.34
C MET A 1 -7.73 8.14 12.34
N HIS A 2 -7.66 6.83 12.47
CA HIS A 2 -6.75 6.00 11.68
C HIS A 2 -7.53 5.43 10.51
N HIS A 3 -7.25 5.90 9.31
CA HIS A 3 -7.86 5.36 8.11
C HIS A 3 -6.94 4.28 7.53
N LEU A 4 -7.29 3.03 7.81
CA LEU A 4 -6.86 1.91 7.00
C LEU A 4 -7.60 2.06 5.66
N VAL A 5 -6.91 2.52 4.63
CA VAL A 5 -7.52 2.56 3.31
C VAL A 5 -7.40 1.19 2.69
N LEU A 6 -8.47 0.46 2.77
CA LEU A 6 -8.78 -0.52 1.73
C LEU A 6 -8.88 0.26 0.42
N PRO A 7 -8.32 -0.22 -0.70
CA PRO A 7 -8.51 0.43 -1.99
C PRO A 7 -9.99 0.44 -2.31
N THR A 8 -10.68 1.46 -1.85
CA THR A 8 -12.05 1.69 -2.27
C THR A 8 -12.00 2.14 -3.71
N PHE A 9 -12.54 1.34 -4.55
CA PHE A 9 -12.97 1.60 -5.92
C PHE A 9 -13.57 3.02 -6.02
N ARG A 10 -12.75 4.02 -6.25
CA ARG A 10 -13.28 5.35 -6.53
C ARG A 10 -12.40 6.13 -7.49
N LEU A 11 -12.98 6.27 -8.66
CA LEU A 11 -12.69 7.18 -9.76
C LEU A 11 -11.57 6.78 -10.71
N HIS A 12 -12.02 6.07 -11.71
CA HIS A 12 -11.49 6.01 -13.04
C HIS A 12 -11.25 7.42 -13.61
N ARG A 13 -10.05 7.94 -13.40
CA ARG A 13 -9.48 9.02 -14.19
C ARG A 13 -8.13 8.54 -14.69
N PRO A 14 -8.06 7.93 -15.86
CA PRO A 14 -6.85 7.26 -16.38
C PRO A 14 -5.63 8.20 -16.47
N ASN A 15 -5.84 9.47 -16.72
CA ASN A 15 -4.75 10.43 -16.89
C ASN A 15 -3.99 10.80 -15.60
N ARG A 16 -4.61 10.66 -14.44
CA ARG A 16 -3.99 11.01 -13.15
C ARG A 16 -3.15 9.86 -12.59
N SER A 17 -3.58 8.64 -12.87
CA SER A 17 -2.91 7.42 -12.43
C SER A 17 -1.58 7.22 -13.16
N LEU A 18 -1.52 7.56 -14.45
CA LEU A 18 -0.29 7.51 -15.25
C LEU A 18 0.79 8.44 -14.70
N GLY A 19 0.45 9.68 -14.34
CA GLY A 19 1.42 10.64 -13.79
C GLY A 19 1.97 10.22 -12.42
N LEU A 20 1.17 9.60 -11.56
CA LEU A 20 1.60 9.15 -10.23
C LEU A 20 2.47 7.88 -10.29
N ALA A 21 2.19 6.99 -11.22
CA ALA A 21 2.90 5.74 -11.38
C ALA A 21 4.13 5.83 -12.31
N SER A 22 4.28 6.92 -13.05
CA SER A 22 5.32 7.07 -14.09
C SER A 22 6.75 6.94 -13.58
N GLY A 23 7.01 7.27 -12.30
CA GLY A 23 8.31 7.09 -11.68
C GLY A 23 8.64 5.62 -11.32
N TYR A 24 7.66 4.73 -11.34
CA TYR A 24 7.80 3.33 -10.93
C TYR A 24 7.46 2.33 -12.04
N LEU A 25 6.63 2.73 -12.99
CA LEU A 25 6.16 1.95 -14.12
C LEU A 25 6.43 2.68 -15.44
N ASN A 26 7.39 2.16 -16.21
CA ASN A 26 7.72 2.70 -17.53
C ASN A 26 6.81 2.13 -18.65
N TYR A 27 6.01 1.11 -18.34
CA TYR A 27 5.13 0.44 -19.30
C TYR A 27 3.71 0.41 -18.78
N ALA A 28 2.77 0.54 -19.69
CA ALA A 28 1.35 0.35 -19.37
C ALA A 28 1.09 -1.12 -19.02
N VAL A 29 0.81 -1.37 -17.75
CA VAL A 29 0.28 -2.65 -17.29
C VAL A 29 -1.23 -2.59 -17.47
N GLY A 30 -1.80 -3.50 -18.25
CA GLY A 30 -3.25 -3.57 -18.43
C GLY A 30 -3.98 -3.84 -17.11
N GLY A 31 -5.27 -3.46 -17.03
CA GLY A 31 -6.11 -3.69 -15.86
C GLY A 31 -5.79 -2.81 -14.66
N HIS A 32 -6.05 -3.33 -13.45
CA HIS A 32 -5.99 -2.57 -12.20
C HIS A 32 -4.56 -2.38 -11.62
N GLY A 33 -3.53 -3.02 -12.19
CA GLY A 33 -2.17 -2.95 -11.66
C GLY A 33 -1.60 -1.55 -11.62
N LEU A 34 -1.84 -0.74 -12.65
CA LEU A 34 -1.44 0.67 -12.69
C LEU A 34 -2.16 1.50 -11.62
N GLU A 35 -3.45 1.23 -11.42
CA GLU A 35 -4.26 1.91 -10.40
C GLU A 35 -3.76 1.57 -8.99
N THR A 36 -3.39 0.32 -8.75
CA THR A 36 -2.85 -0.14 -7.46
C THR A 36 -1.57 0.61 -7.11
N VAL A 37 -0.64 0.74 -8.04
CA VAL A 37 0.60 1.51 -7.84
C VAL A 37 0.29 2.99 -7.63
N ALA A 38 -0.54 3.59 -8.47
CA ALA A 38 -0.91 4.99 -8.36
C ALA A 38 -1.64 5.32 -7.06
N ASN A 39 -2.56 4.46 -6.63
CA ASN A 39 -3.28 4.63 -5.36
C ASN A 39 -2.35 4.50 -4.15
N THR A 40 -1.34 3.64 -4.22
CA THR A 40 -0.33 3.50 -3.17
C THR A 40 0.50 4.78 -3.04
N VAL A 41 0.96 5.35 -4.15
CA VAL A 41 1.66 6.65 -4.16
C VAL A 41 0.76 7.76 -3.62
N LEU A 42 -0.51 7.78 -4.03
CA LEU A 42 -1.47 8.77 -3.55
C LEU A 42 -1.72 8.64 -2.04
N ALA A 43 -1.84 7.41 -1.53
CA ALA A 43 -1.99 7.15 -0.10
C ALA A 43 -0.79 7.67 0.69
N ALA A 44 0.42 7.44 0.20
CA ALA A 44 1.63 7.97 0.82
C ALA A 44 1.63 9.50 0.88
N ARG A 45 1.28 10.16 -0.22
CA ARG A 45 1.19 11.63 -0.29
C ARG A 45 0.09 12.22 0.61
N ARG A 46 -0.97 11.45 0.85
CA ARG A 46 -2.04 11.80 1.80
C ARG A 46 -1.72 11.43 3.25
N ARG A 47 -0.50 10.95 3.51
CA ARG A 47 0.00 10.56 4.83
C ARG A 47 -0.81 9.45 5.51
N PHE A 48 -1.25 8.47 4.74
CA PHE A 48 -1.79 7.23 5.31
C PHE A 48 -0.66 6.43 5.96
N ASP A 49 -0.99 5.68 6.99
CA ASP A 49 -0.01 4.88 7.74
C ASP A 49 0.45 3.64 6.97
N GLY A 50 -0.42 3.06 6.16
CA GLY A 50 -0.10 1.91 5.35
C GLY A 50 -1.16 1.57 4.32
N VAL A 51 -0.83 0.65 3.42
CA VAL A 51 -1.70 0.15 2.34
C VAL A 51 -1.73 -1.36 2.38
N VAL A 52 -2.90 -1.94 2.21
CA VAL A 52 -3.08 -3.38 2.00
C VAL A 52 -3.50 -3.60 0.55
N GLN A 53 -2.69 -4.35 -0.19
CA GLN A 53 -3.02 -4.83 -1.52
C GLN A 53 -3.62 -6.23 -1.42
N LEU A 54 -4.78 -6.43 -2.02
CA LEU A 54 -5.36 -7.75 -2.24
C LEU A 54 -5.05 -8.17 -3.68
N ALA A 55 -4.26 -9.21 -3.85
CA ALA A 55 -3.85 -9.71 -5.15
C ALA A 55 -4.42 -11.11 -5.38
N PRO A 56 -5.52 -11.26 -6.13
CA PRO A 56 -5.99 -12.56 -6.55
C PRO A 56 -4.90 -13.27 -7.35
N PHE A 57 -4.63 -14.53 -7.04
CA PHE A 57 -3.51 -15.29 -7.63
C PHE A 57 -3.57 -15.40 -9.16
N THR A 58 -4.77 -15.33 -9.73
CA THR A 58 -5.00 -15.37 -11.18
C THR A 58 -4.92 -13.99 -11.85
N CYS A 59 -4.79 -12.90 -11.11
CA CYS A 59 -4.77 -11.55 -11.64
C CYS A 59 -3.34 -11.09 -11.95
N MET A 60 -2.89 -11.29 -13.18
CA MET A 60 -1.53 -10.91 -13.61
C MET A 60 -1.18 -9.44 -13.37
N PRO A 61 -2.05 -8.46 -13.67
CA PRO A 61 -1.76 -7.05 -13.38
C PRO A 61 -1.49 -6.77 -11.90
N GLU A 62 -2.19 -7.43 -10.98
CA GLU A 62 -1.97 -7.29 -9.54
C GLU A 62 -0.67 -7.95 -9.08
N ILE A 63 -0.28 -9.08 -9.70
CA ILE A 63 1.00 -9.74 -9.44
C ILE A 63 2.16 -8.84 -9.88
N VAL A 64 2.04 -8.21 -11.04
CA VAL A 64 3.03 -7.23 -11.53
C VAL A 64 3.09 -6.04 -10.58
N ALA A 65 1.95 -5.48 -10.17
CA ALA A 65 1.90 -4.40 -9.19
C ALA A 65 2.58 -4.81 -7.87
N ALA A 66 2.31 -6.02 -7.37
CA ALA A 66 2.93 -6.56 -6.15
C ALA A 66 4.47 -6.61 -6.23
N SER A 67 5.04 -6.85 -7.41
CA SER A 67 6.49 -6.81 -7.60
C SER A 67 7.10 -5.40 -7.55
N ILE A 68 6.29 -4.38 -7.82
CA ILE A 68 6.70 -2.98 -7.87
C ILE A 68 6.48 -2.28 -6.52
N LEU A 69 5.45 -2.66 -5.79
CA LEU A 69 5.06 -2.03 -4.52
C LEU A 69 6.18 -1.94 -3.48
N PRO A 70 7.13 -2.90 -3.34
CA PRO A 70 8.27 -2.74 -2.44
C PRO A 70 9.14 -1.52 -2.77
N ARG A 71 9.30 -1.20 -4.06
CA ARG A 71 10.03 0.00 -4.49
C ARG A 71 9.25 1.28 -4.16
N VAL A 72 7.94 1.25 -4.37
CA VAL A 72 7.04 2.36 -4.00
C VAL A 72 7.06 2.58 -2.50
N SER A 73 6.93 1.51 -1.72
CA SER A 73 6.99 1.54 -0.26
C SER A 73 8.27 2.21 0.24
N LYS A 74 9.40 1.82 -0.31
CA LYS A 74 10.70 2.41 0.05
C LYS A 74 10.84 3.86 -0.41
N GLY A 75 10.41 4.19 -1.62
CA GLY A 75 10.53 5.52 -2.21
C GLY A 75 9.59 6.55 -1.56
N GLU A 76 8.38 6.16 -1.26
CA GLU A 76 7.34 7.04 -0.70
C GLU A 76 7.25 6.96 0.85
N GLY A 77 7.97 6.03 1.47
CA GLY A 77 7.99 5.87 2.93
C GLY A 77 6.67 5.37 3.53
N ILE A 78 5.91 4.58 2.79
CA ILE A 78 4.64 3.99 3.23
C ILE A 78 4.76 2.47 3.37
N SER A 79 4.21 1.92 4.45
CA SER A 79 4.17 0.48 4.64
C SER A 79 3.13 -0.17 3.75
N VAL A 80 3.50 -1.26 3.06
CA VAL A 80 2.60 -2.00 2.17
C VAL A 80 2.56 -3.47 2.56
N LEU A 81 1.37 -4.02 2.72
CA LEU A 81 1.13 -5.44 2.88
C LEU A 81 0.43 -5.98 1.63
N THR A 82 1.04 -6.93 0.94
CA THR A 82 0.40 -7.66 -0.16
C THR A 82 -0.12 -9.00 0.34
N LEU A 83 -1.40 -9.25 0.14
CA LEU A 83 -2.08 -10.51 0.43
C LEU A 83 -2.46 -11.18 -0.89
N PHE A 84 -1.82 -12.31 -1.19
CA PHE A 84 -2.21 -13.15 -2.30
C PHE A 84 -3.39 -14.03 -1.88
N LEU A 85 -4.46 -13.94 -2.65
CA LEU A 85 -5.70 -14.67 -2.40
C LEU A 85 -5.85 -15.79 -3.42
N ASP A 86 -6.01 -17.00 -2.94
CA ASP A 86 -6.35 -18.18 -3.72
C ASP A 86 -7.51 -18.93 -3.05
N GLU A 87 -8.00 -19.98 -3.69
CA GLU A 87 -9.08 -20.83 -3.17
C GLU A 87 -8.70 -21.58 -1.89
N HIS A 88 -7.42 -21.69 -1.58
CA HIS A 88 -6.88 -22.35 -0.40
C HIS A 88 -6.47 -21.38 0.71
N THR A 89 -6.65 -20.08 0.48
CA THR A 89 -6.25 -19.05 1.45
C THR A 89 -7.16 -19.14 2.69
N GLY A 90 -6.60 -19.61 3.80
CA GLY A 90 -7.32 -19.72 5.07
C GLY A 90 -7.57 -18.34 5.71
N GLU A 91 -8.79 -18.12 6.18
CA GLU A 91 -9.20 -16.89 6.88
C GLU A 91 -8.28 -16.57 8.06
N ALA A 92 -7.93 -17.56 8.87
CA ALA A 92 -7.04 -17.38 10.02
C ALA A 92 -5.66 -16.83 9.65
N GLY A 93 -5.10 -17.28 8.52
CA GLY A 93 -3.81 -16.78 8.01
C GLY A 93 -3.89 -15.33 7.55
N LEU A 94 -4.99 -14.92 6.93
CA LEU A 94 -5.24 -13.53 6.54
C LEU A 94 -5.39 -12.62 7.74
N VAL A 95 -6.19 -13.03 8.72
CA VAL A 95 -6.41 -12.27 9.96
C VAL A 95 -5.09 -12.06 10.69
N THR A 96 -4.30 -13.12 10.88
CA THR A 96 -2.99 -13.03 11.56
C THR A 96 -2.04 -12.03 10.87
N ARG A 97 -1.99 -12.05 9.54
CA ARG A 97 -1.14 -11.11 8.78
C ARG A 97 -1.63 -9.67 8.89
N LEU A 98 -2.94 -9.47 8.84
CA LEU A 98 -3.54 -8.14 9.00
C LEU A 98 -3.30 -7.59 10.41
N GLU A 99 -3.50 -8.40 11.45
CA GLU A 99 -3.23 -8.01 12.83
C GLU A 99 -1.77 -7.64 13.05
N ALA A 100 -0.83 -8.45 12.54
CA ALA A 100 0.59 -8.16 12.62
C ALA A 100 0.96 -6.86 11.90
N PHE A 101 0.35 -6.60 10.74
CA PHE A 101 0.57 -5.38 9.98
C PHE A 101 0.05 -4.15 10.73
N VAL A 102 -1.16 -4.21 11.29
CA VAL A 102 -1.73 -3.13 12.08
C VAL A 102 -0.88 -2.86 13.34
N ASP A 103 -0.45 -3.89 14.05
CA ASP A 103 0.42 -3.74 15.22
C ASP A 103 1.75 -3.04 14.85
N MET A 104 2.36 -3.43 13.73
CA MET A 104 3.55 -2.77 13.19
C MET A 104 3.30 -1.28 12.92
N LEU A 105 2.18 -0.93 12.27
CA LEU A 105 1.82 0.47 11.99
C LEU A 105 1.63 1.28 13.27
N LEU A 106 0.97 0.71 14.27
CA LEU A 106 0.77 1.35 15.57
C LEU A 106 2.10 1.61 16.29
N ARG A 107 3.04 0.66 16.22
CA ARG A 107 4.40 0.85 16.78
C ARG A 107 5.14 1.95 16.06
N GLN A 108 5.11 1.99 14.73
CA GLN A 108 5.74 3.06 13.95
C GLN A 108 5.15 4.44 14.29
N GLN A 109 3.84 4.51 14.46
CA GLN A 109 3.17 5.75 14.84
C GLN A 109 3.60 6.24 16.23
N ARG A 110 3.71 5.33 17.21
CA ARG A 110 4.22 5.66 18.56
C ARG A 110 5.65 6.17 18.50
N GLN A 111 6.52 5.52 17.73
CA GLN A 111 7.92 5.93 17.57
C GLN A 111 8.03 7.32 16.93
N ARG A 112 7.23 7.61 15.91
CA ARG A 112 7.19 8.95 15.29
C ARG A 112 6.78 10.03 16.29
N ARG A 113 5.80 9.76 17.16
CA ARG A 113 5.39 10.69 18.22
C ARG A 113 6.47 10.91 19.27
N GLN A 114 7.18 9.85 19.68
CA GLN A 114 8.26 9.94 20.65
C GLN A 114 9.50 10.66 20.08
N GLY A 115 9.86 10.39 18.81
CA GLY A 115 10.96 11.08 18.14
C GLY A 115 10.71 12.59 17.97
N HIS A 116 9.47 13.02 17.83
CA HIS A 116 9.12 14.46 17.80
C HIS A 116 9.24 15.13 19.16
N GLY A 117 9.02 14.37 20.24
CA GLY A 117 9.19 14.86 21.61
C GLY A 117 10.64 15.08 22.02
N ILE A 118 11.58 14.32 21.48
CA ILE A 118 13.01 14.44 21.79
C ILE A 118 13.65 15.68 21.11
N LEU A 119 13.17 16.06 19.93
CA LEU A 119 13.65 17.24 19.20
C LEU A 119 13.17 18.57 19.81
N SER A 120 12.15 18.54 20.68
CA SER A 120 11.66 19.75 21.36
C SER A 120 12.52 20.18 22.56
N TRP A 121 13.52 19.39 22.94
CA TRP A 121 14.44 19.68 24.06
C TRP A 121 15.84 20.16 23.62
N ALA A 122 16.04 20.26 22.32
CA ALA A 122 17.31 20.74 21.76
C ALA A 122 17.26 22.24 21.41
#